data_8b8841e9c117fe7cf39dc4c87b2bb090
#
_entry.id   8b8841e9c117fe7cf39dc4c87b2bb090
#
_cell.length_a   1.000
_cell.length_b   1.000
_cell.length_c   1.000
_cell.angle_alpha   90.00
_cell.angle_beta   90.00
_cell.angle_gamma   90.00
#
_symmetry.space_group_name_H-M   'P 1'
#
loop_
_entity.id
_entity.type
_entity.pdbx_description
1 polymer ?
#
loop_
_entity_poly.entity_id
_entity_poly.type
_entity_poly.pdbx_seq_one_letter_code
_entity_poly.pdbx_strand_id
1 'polypeptide(L)'
;MKSGTTWMQRIVSLLLFQDNPPAESFHDMSIWLDMRLAPLDETLETIEAQTHRRFLKTHSPLNALPYYPEMKYLVIGRDVRDVFMSLWNHASNYTEDFIGALNNTPGRVGEPFPPLYGDIHDLWHDWINKGNFEWETDGYPFWSHLTFTQSWWDYRHLPNIYLVHFSDLLNDLEGEMR
;
A
#
# COMPACT_ATOMS: atom_id res chain seq x y z
N MET A 1 2.56 3.51 -2.72
CA MET A 1 2.35 3.90 -1.30
C MET A 1 1.87 5.34 -1.23
N LYS A 2 1.08 5.75 -0.20
CA LYS A 2 0.58 7.14 -0.02
C LYS A 2 -0.30 7.70 -1.15
N SER A 3 -0.81 6.86 -2.03
CA SER A 3 -1.70 7.26 -3.14
C SER A 3 -3.19 7.30 -2.76
N GLY A 4 -3.57 7.05 -1.50
CA GLY A 4 -4.96 7.07 -1.06
C GLY A 4 -5.53 5.69 -0.67
N THR A 5 -4.67 4.71 -0.38
CA THR A 5 -5.09 3.33 -0.04
C THR A 5 -6.10 3.28 1.10
N THR A 6 -5.92 4.06 2.17
CA THR A 6 -6.86 4.10 3.31
C THR A 6 -8.24 4.59 2.87
N TRP A 7 -8.30 5.58 1.98
CA TRP A 7 -9.55 6.06 1.42
C TRP A 7 -10.22 4.98 0.55
N MET A 8 -9.43 4.33 -0.34
CA MET A 8 -9.92 3.22 -1.15
C MET A 8 -10.42 2.04 -0.29
N GLN A 9 -9.71 1.69 0.78
CA GLN A 9 -10.18 0.66 1.72
C GLN A 9 -11.55 1.04 2.31
N ARG A 10 -11.77 2.32 2.65
CA ARG A 10 -13.07 2.79 3.16
C ARG A 10 -14.16 2.74 2.09
N ILE A 11 -13.86 3.13 0.86
CA ILE A 11 -14.78 3.02 -0.28
C ILE A 11 -15.20 1.57 -0.49
N VAL A 12 -14.23 0.65 -0.56
CA VAL A 12 -14.51 -0.80 -0.72
C VAL A 12 -15.35 -1.33 0.43
N SER A 13 -15.03 -0.96 1.66
CA SER A 13 -15.84 -1.35 2.83
C SER A 13 -17.30 -0.91 2.70
N LEU A 14 -17.54 0.33 2.29
CA LEU A 14 -18.90 0.85 2.07
C LEU A 14 -19.63 0.13 0.93
N LEU A 15 -18.94 -0.15 -0.17
CA LEU A 15 -19.53 -0.87 -1.30
C LEU A 15 -19.88 -2.33 -0.96
N LEU A 16 -19.06 -2.99 -0.13
CA LEU A 16 -19.28 -4.38 0.25
C LEU A 16 -20.34 -4.57 1.33
N PHE A 17 -20.35 -3.71 2.33
CA PHE A 17 -21.14 -3.91 3.55
C PHE A 17 -22.29 -2.92 3.69
N GLN A 18 -22.28 -1.82 2.93
CA GLN A 18 -23.32 -0.78 2.99
C GLN A 18 -23.58 -0.32 4.44
N ASP A 19 -24.80 -0.48 4.93
CA ASP A 19 -25.20 -0.08 6.28
C ASP A 19 -24.93 -1.15 7.36
N ASN A 20 -24.34 -2.30 6.98
CA ASN A 20 -24.10 -3.42 7.86
C ASN A 20 -22.61 -3.82 7.89
N PRO A 21 -21.70 -2.95 8.30
CA PRO A 21 -20.28 -3.30 8.40
C PRO A 21 -20.08 -4.38 9.47
N PRO A 22 -19.09 -5.27 9.28
CA PRO A 22 -18.66 -6.18 10.34
C PRO A 22 -18.29 -5.42 11.62
N ALA A 23 -18.31 -6.12 12.75
CA ALA A 23 -17.97 -5.55 14.05
C ALA A 23 -16.46 -5.26 14.22
N GLU A 24 -15.65 -5.85 13.36
CA GLU A 24 -14.20 -5.70 13.36
C GLU A 24 -13.77 -4.27 13.06
N SER A 25 -12.59 -3.91 13.53
CA SER A 25 -12.00 -2.62 13.19
C SER A 25 -11.73 -2.54 11.68
N PHE A 26 -11.67 -1.33 11.16
CA PHE A 26 -11.37 -1.09 9.75
C PHE A 26 -10.04 -1.73 9.31
N HIS A 27 -9.05 -1.76 10.20
CA HIS A 27 -7.75 -2.39 9.93
C HIS A 27 -7.85 -3.92 9.90
N ASP A 28 -8.68 -4.51 10.72
CA ASP A 28 -8.89 -5.96 10.78
C ASP A 28 -9.72 -6.46 9.59
N MET A 29 -10.65 -5.62 9.09
CA MET A 29 -11.41 -5.93 7.87
C MET A 29 -10.55 -6.00 6.61
N SER A 30 -9.49 -5.19 6.53
CA SER A 30 -8.63 -5.07 5.36
C SER A 30 -7.16 -5.29 5.72
N ILE A 31 -6.82 -6.54 5.92
CA ILE A 31 -5.46 -6.94 6.32
C ILE A 31 -4.43 -6.47 5.30
N TRP A 32 -3.32 -5.94 5.80
CA TRP A 32 -2.19 -5.53 4.99
C TRP A 32 -1.25 -6.72 4.76
N LEU A 33 -1.34 -7.32 3.57
CA LEU A 33 -0.69 -8.59 3.22
C LEU A 33 0.85 -8.53 3.33
N ASP A 34 1.45 -7.44 2.88
CA ASP A 34 2.91 -7.21 2.86
C ASP A 34 3.40 -6.32 4.01
N MET A 35 2.69 -6.35 5.14
CA MET A 35 3.09 -5.65 6.37
C MET A 35 4.35 -6.26 6.96
N ARG A 36 5.33 -5.41 7.30
CA ARG A 36 6.63 -5.85 7.82
C ARG A 36 6.70 -6.03 9.34
N LEU A 37 5.58 -5.90 10.04
CA LEU A 37 5.53 -5.99 11.52
C LEU A 37 5.07 -7.35 12.04
N ALA A 38 4.64 -8.25 11.16
CA ALA A 38 4.22 -9.61 11.51
C ALA A 38 4.78 -10.63 10.53
N PRO A 39 5.05 -11.86 10.97
CA PRO A 39 5.35 -12.97 10.08
C PRO A 39 4.21 -13.23 9.09
N LEU A 40 4.56 -13.69 7.88
CA LEU A 40 3.58 -13.91 6.82
C LEU A 40 2.56 -15.00 7.18
N ASP A 41 3.00 -16.06 7.82
CA ASP A 41 2.16 -17.18 8.28
C ASP A 41 1.07 -16.71 9.26
N GLU A 42 1.40 -15.89 10.25
CA GLU A 42 0.44 -15.29 11.18
C GLU A 42 -0.56 -14.37 10.43
N THR A 43 -0.07 -13.62 9.45
CA THR A 43 -0.91 -12.76 8.60
C THR A 43 -1.89 -13.60 7.78
N LEU A 44 -1.44 -14.72 7.21
CA LEU A 44 -2.28 -15.63 6.43
C LEU A 44 -3.32 -16.32 7.32
N GLU A 45 -2.96 -16.79 8.50
CA GLU A 45 -3.92 -17.35 9.47
C GLU A 45 -5.02 -16.35 9.84
N THR A 46 -4.64 -15.08 10.05
CA THR A 46 -5.60 -13.99 10.34
C THR A 46 -6.55 -13.78 9.15
N ILE A 47 -6.04 -13.79 7.92
CA ILE A 47 -6.85 -13.67 6.70
C ILE A 47 -7.81 -14.85 6.56
N GLU A 48 -7.34 -16.07 6.80
CA GLU A 48 -8.15 -17.28 6.71
C GLU A 48 -9.28 -17.32 7.75
N ALA A 49 -9.04 -16.76 8.93
CA ALA A 49 -10.04 -16.67 10.00
C ALA A 49 -11.16 -15.66 9.73
N GLN A 50 -11.00 -14.73 8.76
CA GLN A 50 -12.04 -13.77 8.43
C GLN A 50 -13.32 -14.46 7.90
N THR A 51 -14.47 -14.11 8.47
CA THR A 51 -15.78 -14.70 8.11
C THR A 51 -16.59 -13.83 7.15
N HIS A 52 -16.17 -12.59 6.90
CA HIS A 52 -16.82 -11.68 5.97
C HIS A 52 -16.21 -11.76 4.56
N ARG A 53 -16.82 -11.08 3.57
CA ARG A 53 -16.22 -10.93 2.23
C ARG A 53 -14.90 -10.21 2.32
N ARG A 54 -13.84 -10.88 1.90
CA ARG A 54 -12.46 -10.39 2.07
C ARG A 54 -12.09 -9.33 1.06
N PHE A 55 -11.37 -8.33 1.52
CA PHE A 55 -10.61 -7.40 0.71
C PHE A 55 -9.30 -7.09 1.44
N LEU A 56 -8.21 -7.14 0.71
CA LEU A 56 -6.86 -7.06 1.27
C LEU A 56 -6.15 -5.81 0.77
N LYS A 57 -5.20 -5.34 1.56
CA LYS A 57 -4.31 -4.24 1.19
C LYS A 57 -2.93 -4.78 0.86
N THR A 58 -2.34 -4.29 -0.21
CA THR A 58 -0.94 -4.54 -0.56
C THR A 58 -0.28 -3.31 -1.17
N HIS A 59 1.03 -3.22 -1.08
CA HIS A 59 1.87 -2.26 -1.80
C HIS A 59 2.81 -2.96 -2.78
N SER A 60 2.67 -4.27 -2.93
CA SER A 60 3.49 -5.06 -3.83
C SER A 60 3.16 -4.79 -5.30
N PRO A 61 4.15 -4.81 -6.19
CA PRO A 61 3.92 -4.82 -7.62
C PRO A 61 3.22 -6.11 -8.05
N LEU A 62 2.55 -6.10 -9.20
CA LEU A 62 1.74 -7.26 -9.65
C LEU A 62 2.57 -8.55 -9.79
N ASN A 63 3.80 -8.44 -10.26
CA ASN A 63 4.70 -9.58 -10.44
C ASN A 63 5.23 -10.19 -9.13
N ALA A 64 5.00 -9.56 -8.00
CA ALA A 64 5.28 -10.10 -6.67
C ALA A 64 4.06 -10.73 -5.99
N LEU A 65 2.92 -10.76 -6.67
CA LEU A 65 1.67 -11.32 -6.15
C LEU A 65 1.22 -12.53 -7.00
N PRO A 66 0.61 -13.54 -6.39
CA PRO A 66 -0.13 -14.54 -7.16
C PRO A 66 -1.32 -13.87 -7.85
N TYR A 67 -1.43 -14.04 -9.16
CA TYR A 67 -2.54 -13.49 -9.93
C TYR A 67 -3.69 -14.49 -10.01
N TYR A 68 -4.89 -14.03 -9.68
CA TYR A 68 -6.13 -14.79 -9.77
C TYR A 68 -7.15 -14.03 -10.63
N PRO A 69 -7.61 -14.62 -11.76
CA PRO A 69 -8.57 -13.95 -12.66
C PRO A 69 -9.93 -13.69 -12.01
N GLU A 70 -10.29 -14.41 -10.95
CA GLU A 70 -11.53 -14.24 -10.19
C GLU A 70 -11.50 -13.06 -9.22
N MET A 71 -10.31 -12.58 -8.86
CA MET A 71 -10.15 -11.44 -7.96
C MET A 71 -10.26 -10.12 -8.72
N LYS A 72 -10.73 -9.09 -8.04
CA LYS A 72 -10.70 -7.71 -8.52
C LYS A 72 -9.51 -7.00 -7.88
N TYR A 73 -8.74 -6.33 -8.70
CA TYR A 73 -7.58 -5.54 -8.28
C TYR A 73 -7.89 -4.06 -8.47
N LEU A 74 -7.98 -3.32 -7.37
CA LEU A 74 -8.20 -1.88 -7.36
C LEU A 74 -6.87 -1.19 -7.11
N VAL A 75 -6.34 -0.55 -8.13
CA VAL A 75 -5.01 0.08 -8.12
C VAL A 75 -5.17 1.59 -8.11
N ILE A 76 -4.83 2.22 -6.99
CA ILE A 76 -4.94 3.66 -6.86
C ILE A 76 -3.60 4.34 -7.18
N GLY A 77 -3.63 5.21 -8.20
CA GLY A 77 -2.54 6.09 -8.61
C GLY A 77 -2.71 7.51 -8.07
N ARG A 78 -1.60 8.25 -7.99
CA ARG A 78 -1.57 9.65 -7.57
C ARG A 78 -0.35 10.35 -8.15
N ASP A 79 -0.42 11.68 -8.33
CA ASP A 79 0.74 12.49 -8.70
C ASP A 79 1.92 12.20 -7.76
N VAL A 80 3.08 11.93 -8.34
CA VAL A 80 4.27 11.49 -7.62
C VAL A 80 4.78 12.52 -6.60
N ARG A 81 4.60 13.79 -6.89
CA ARG A 81 4.99 14.90 -5.97
C ARG A 81 4.09 14.92 -4.74
N ASP A 82 2.80 14.70 -4.94
CA ASP A 82 1.83 14.58 -3.86
C ASP A 82 2.04 13.33 -3.01
N VAL A 83 2.44 12.23 -3.66
CA VAL A 83 2.85 11.01 -2.96
C VAL A 83 4.03 11.30 -2.06
N PHE A 84 5.06 11.97 -2.58
CA PHE A 84 6.24 12.32 -1.80
C PHE A 84 5.91 13.23 -0.61
N MET A 85 5.14 14.29 -0.82
CA MET A 85 4.73 15.18 0.28
C MET A 85 3.94 14.46 1.36
N SER A 86 3.03 13.56 0.94
CA SER A 86 2.29 12.71 1.89
C SER A 86 3.20 11.70 2.61
N LEU A 87 4.25 11.24 1.96
CA LEU A 87 5.25 10.36 2.52
C LEU A 87 6.09 11.09 3.57
N TRP A 88 6.58 12.28 3.24
CA TRP A 88 7.31 13.14 4.17
C TRP A 88 6.51 13.38 5.46
N ASN A 89 5.26 13.85 5.33
CA ASN A 89 4.39 14.08 6.46
C ASN A 89 4.15 12.80 7.29
N HIS A 90 4.12 11.64 6.66
CA HIS A 90 3.95 10.36 7.35
C HIS A 90 5.23 9.94 8.08
N ALA A 91 6.36 9.98 7.41
CA ALA A 91 7.66 9.59 7.96
C ALA A 91 8.10 10.51 9.12
N SER A 92 7.79 11.80 9.04
CA SER A 92 8.09 12.78 10.10
C SER A 92 7.35 12.50 11.43
N ASN A 93 6.34 11.64 11.41
CA ASN A 93 5.61 11.22 12.62
C ASN A 93 6.06 9.85 13.15
N TYR A 94 7.07 9.23 12.55
CA TYR A 94 7.62 7.99 13.08
C TYR A 94 8.41 8.27 14.36
N THR A 95 8.45 7.29 15.24
CA THR A 95 9.27 7.28 16.43
C THR A 95 10.47 6.35 16.25
N GLU A 96 11.53 6.55 17.04
CA GLU A 96 12.68 5.64 17.04
C GLU A 96 12.25 4.21 17.42
N ASP A 97 11.32 4.06 18.34
CA ASP A 97 10.77 2.76 18.74
C ASP A 97 10.06 2.07 17.56
N PHE A 98 9.29 2.81 16.77
CA PHE A 98 8.63 2.26 15.59
C PHE A 98 9.63 1.83 14.52
N ILE A 99 10.65 2.64 14.25
CA ILE A 99 11.75 2.28 13.34
C ILE A 99 12.52 1.07 13.86
N GLY A 100 12.78 1.03 15.16
CA GLY A 100 13.39 -0.13 15.82
C GLY A 100 12.56 -1.40 15.64
N ALA A 101 11.25 -1.34 15.80
CA ALA A 101 10.34 -2.46 15.58
C ALA A 101 10.38 -2.95 14.12
N LEU A 102 10.34 -2.04 13.15
CA LEU A 102 10.47 -2.37 11.72
C LEU A 102 11.79 -3.08 11.39
N ASN A 103 12.89 -2.61 11.99
CA ASN A 103 14.24 -3.14 11.73
C ASN A 103 14.50 -4.48 12.41
N ASN A 104 13.85 -4.76 13.53
CA ASN A 104 14.03 -5.98 14.32
C ASN A 104 12.98 -7.06 14.03
N THR A 105 12.09 -6.85 13.07
CA THR A 105 11.10 -7.88 12.67
C THR A 105 11.80 -9.13 12.17
N PRO A 106 11.51 -10.32 12.71
CA PRO A 106 12.07 -11.58 12.24
C PRO A 106 11.78 -11.82 10.75
N GLY A 107 12.80 -12.26 10.01
CA GLY A 107 12.64 -12.53 8.57
C GLY A 107 12.52 -11.28 7.68
N ARG A 108 12.85 -10.09 8.20
CA ARG A 108 12.84 -8.85 7.42
C ARG A 108 13.67 -8.99 6.15
N VAL A 109 13.11 -8.56 5.03
CA VAL A 109 13.75 -8.50 3.71
C VAL A 109 13.93 -7.04 3.29
N GLY A 110 14.94 -6.76 2.48
CA GLY A 110 15.31 -5.41 2.03
C GLY A 110 16.21 -4.67 3.01
N GLU A 111 16.59 -3.45 2.63
CA GLU A 111 17.45 -2.59 3.44
C GLU A 111 16.79 -2.18 4.77
N PRO A 112 17.57 -1.96 5.84
CA PRO A 112 17.03 -1.43 7.08
C PRO A 112 16.41 -0.04 6.85
N PHE A 113 15.37 0.23 7.61
CA PHE A 113 14.81 1.58 7.67
C PHE A 113 15.87 2.52 8.25
N PRO A 114 16.15 3.66 7.61
CA PRO A 114 17.16 4.60 8.11
C PRO A 114 16.68 5.28 9.40
N PRO A 115 17.58 5.93 10.12
CA PRO A 115 17.19 6.91 11.14
C PRO A 115 16.22 7.96 10.58
N LEU A 116 15.49 8.62 11.46
CA LEU A 116 14.56 9.68 11.06
C LEU A 116 15.30 10.77 10.25
N TYR A 117 14.74 11.12 9.11
CA TYR A 117 15.26 12.22 8.29
C TYR A 117 14.98 13.55 8.97
N GLY A 118 16.02 14.36 9.13
CA GLY A 118 15.90 15.73 9.65
C GLY A 118 15.55 16.77 8.58
N ASP A 119 15.78 16.44 7.30
CA ASP A 119 15.56 17.32 6.16
C ASP A 119 14.77 16.61 5.07
N ILE A 120 13.82 17.32 4.48
CA ILE A 120 12.98 16.81 3.39
C ILE A 120 13.82 16.51 2.12
N HIS A 121 14.89 17.26 1.88
CA HIS A 121 15.74 17.07 0.71
C HIS A 121 16.55 15.77 0.79
N ASP A 122 16.96 15.38 2.00
CA ASP A 122 17.67 14.12 2.20
C ASP A 122 16.75 12.94 1.90
N LEU A 123 15.50 12.96 2.42
CA LEU A 123 14.51 11.94 2.07
C LEU A 123 14.20 11.97 0.58
N TRP A 124 14.04 13.15 -0.03
CA TRP A 124 13.77 13.26 -1.47
C TRP A 124 14.89 12.63 -2.29
N HIS A 125 16.13 12.96 -1.97
CA HIS A 125 17.31 12.44 -2.67
C HIS A 125 17.37 10.91 -2.59
N ASP A 126 17.16 10.36 -1.40
CA ASP A 126 17.15 8.91 -1.21
C ASP A 126 15.98 8.25 -1.93
N TRP A 127 14.77 8.83 -1.83
CA TRP A 127 13.56 8.30 -2.41
C TRP A 127 13.59 8.20 -3.95
N ILE A 128 14.26 9.14 -4.64
CA ILE A 128 14.34 9.12 -6.11
C ILE A 128 15.54 8.37 -6.67
N ASN A 129 16.56 8.07 -5.84
CA ASN A 129 17.83 7.52 -6.32
C ASN A 129 18.17 6.14 -5.74
N LYS A 130 17.39 5.64 -4.78
CA LYS A 130 17.67 4.35 -4.13
C LYS A 130 16.43 3.48 -4.10
N GLY A 131 16.61 2.19 -4.34
CA GLY A 131 15.61 1.16 -4.08
C GLY A 131 15.76 0.57 -2.67
N ASN A 132 14.70 -0.03 -2.17
CA ASN A 132 14.73 -0.80 -0.93
C ASN A 132 15.12 -2.27 -1.16
N PHE A 133 15.02 -2.74 -2.38
CA PHE A 133 15.42 -4.06 -2.85
C PHE A 133 16.37 -3.92 -4.03
N GLU A 134 17.20 -4.94 -4.28
CA GLU A 134 18.22 -4.94 -5.34
C GLU A 134 17.67 -4.69 -6.75
N TRP A 135 16.41 -5.01 -6.98
CA TRP A 135 15.71 -4.82 -8.27
C TRP A 135 14.97 -3.50 -8.41
N GLU A 136 14.98 -2.67 -7.37
CA GLU A 136 14.34 -1.36 -7.37
C GLU A 136 15.38 -0.25 -7.53
N THR A 137 14.99 0.85 -8.16
CA THR A 137 15.85 2.01 -8.42
C THR A 137 15.38 3.28 -7.71
N ASP A 138 14.18 3.24 -7.13
CA ASP A 138 13.54 4.34 -6.41
C ASP A 138 12.75 3.81 -5.21
N GLY A 139 12.24 4.73 -4.41
CA GLY A 139 11.26 4.42 -3.36
C GLY A 139 11.84 4.23 -1.97
N TYR A 140 13.17 4.16 -1.81
CA TYR A 140 13.80 3.98 -0.50
C TYR A 140 13.39 5.08 0.51
N PRO A 141 13.10 4.74 1.76
CA PRO A 141 13.15 3.43 2.42
C PRO A 141 11.83 2.62 2.31
N PHE A 142 10.98 2.95 1.38
CA PHE A 142 9.68 2.32 1.14
C PHE A 142 9.73 1.44 -0.11
N TRP A 143 8.57 1.15 -0.71
CA TRP A 143 8.46 0.44 -1.98
C TRP A 143 8.64 1.39 -3.16
N SER A 144 9.26 0.91 -4.23
CA SER A 144 9.40 1.64 -5.49
C SER A 144 8.03 2.06 -6.03
N HIS A 145 7.87 3.36 -6.27
CA HIS A 145 6.67 3.92 -6.89
C HIS A 145 6.64 3.62 -8.39
N LEU A 146 7.79 3.68 -9.05
CA LEU A 146 7.89 3.43 -10.48
C LEU A 146 7.67 1.94 -10.82
N THR A 147 8.34 1.04 -10.13
CA THR A 147 8.16 -0.41 -10.32
C THR A 147 6.72 -0.83 -10.05
N PHE A 148 6.12 -0.34 -8.96
CA PHE A 148 4.71 -0.58 -8.66
C PHE A 148 3.80 -0.11 -9.79
N THR A 149 3.92 1.16 -10.20
CA THR A 149 3.06 1.74 -11.23
C THR A 149 3.21 1.02 -12.56
N GLN A 150 4.45 0.75 -12.99
CA GLN A 150 4.73 0.06 -14.24
C GLN A 150 4.14 -1.35 -14.26
N SER A 151 4.32 -2.11 -13.17
CA SER A 151 3.84 -3.49 -13.10
C SER A 151 2.32 -3.61 -13.27
N TRP A 152 1.56 -2.67 -12.70
CA TRP A 152 0.10 -2.65 -12.85
C TRP A 152 -0.35 -2.06 -14.20
N TRP A 153 0.37 -1.06 -14.69
CA TRP A 153 0.07 -0.42 -15.98
C TRP A 153 0.19 -1.36 -17.15
N ASP A 154 1.17 -2.25 -17.14
CA ASP A 154 1.40 -3.23 -18.20
C ASP A 154 0.20 -4.19 -18.37
N TYR A 155 -0.51 -4.45 -17.30
CA TYR A 155 -1.69 -5.34 -17.26
C TYR A 155 -3.03 -4.61 -17.17
N ARG A 156 -3.07 -3.28 -17.38
CA ARG A 156 -4.30 -2.47 -17.31
C ARG A 156 -5.42 -2.90 -18.28
N HIS A 157 -5.07 -3.70 -19.28
CA HIS A 157 -6.02 -4.25 -20.26
C HIS A 157 -6.81 -5.46 -19.74
N LEU A 158 -6.43 -6.03 -18.60
CA LEU A 158 -7.14 -7.16 -18.00
C LEU A 158 -8.45 -6.69 -17.36
N PRO A 159 -9.57 -7.45 -17.56
CA PRO A 159 -10.90 -7.00 -17.16
C PRO A 159 -11.16 -6.93 -15.67
N ASN A 160 -10.26 -7.46 -14.85
CA ASN A 160 -10.33 -7.47 -13.40
C ASN A 160 -9.32 -6.53 -12.72
N ILE A 161 -8.59 -5.72 -13.49
CA ILE A 161 -7.70 -4.67 -12.99
C ILE A 161 -8.34 -3.31 -13.25
N TYR A 162 -8.59 -2.56 -12.19
CA TYR A 162 -9.22 -1.25 -12.20
C TYR A 162 -8.21 -0.21 -11.74
N LEU A 163 -7.81 0.68 -12.64
CA LEU A 163 -6.93 1.81 -12.31
C LEU A 163 -7.80 3.00 -11.91
N VAL A 164 -7.58 3.54 -10.73
CA VAL A 164 -8.29 4.70 -10.19
C VAL A 164 -7.26 5.77 -9.87
N HIS A 165 -7.51 7.02 -10.25
CA HIS A 165 -6.62 8.12 -9.91
C HIS A 165 -7.17 8.93 -8.74
N PHE A 166 -6.30 9.30 -7.80
CA PHE A 166 -6.68 10.04 -6.60
C PHE A 166 -7.41 11.35 -6.90
N SER A 167 -7.01 12.06 -7.98
CA SER A 167 -7.68 13.30 -8.38
C SER A 167 -9.10 13.06 -8.90
N ASP A 168 -9.35 11.93 -9.54
CA ASP A 168 -10.67 11.61 -10.07
C ASP A 168 -11.64 11.34 -8.92
N LEU A 169 -11.20 10.62 -7.87
CA LEU A 169 -11.97 10.47 -6.63
C LEU A 169 -12.27 11.81 -5.94
N LEU A 170 -11.35 12.78 -6.01
CA LEU A 170 -11.60 14.13 -5.46
C LEU A 170 -12.60 14.92 -6.29
N ASN A 171 -12.61 14.74 -7.60
CA ASN A 171 -13.46 15.48 -8.52
C ASN A 171 -14.88 14.93 -8.58
N ASP A 172 -15.02 13.59 -8.61
CA ASP A 172 -16.31 12.91 -8.74
C ASP A 172 -16.31 11.56 -8.00
N LEU A 173 -16.34 11.60 -6.68
CA LEU A 173 -16.35 10.40 -5.85
C LEU A 173 -17.53 9.47 -6.18
N GLU A 174 -18.71 10.03 -6.42
CA GLU A 174 -19.90 9.23 -6.71
C GLU A 174 -19.81 8.52 -8.06
N GLY A 175 -19.29 9.21 -9.09
CA GLY A 175 -19.06 8.63 -10.40
C GLY A 175 -18.04 7.50 -10.37
N GLU A 176 -16.94 7.67 -9.64
CA GLU A 176 -15.88 6.68 -9.50
C GLU A 176 -16.30 5.44 -8.68
N MET A 177 -17.33 5.56 -7.85
CA MET A 177 -17.87 4.45 -7.04
C MET A 177 -18.95 3.62 -7.78
N ARG A 178 -19.40 4.02 -8.97
CA ARG A 178 -20.43 3.34 -9.78
C ARG A 178 -19.83 2.40 -10.79
#